data_d4e6c9e4137d61bce690d8539065c704
#
_entry.id   d4e6c9e4137d61bce690d8539065c704
#
_cell.length_a   1.000
_cell.length_b   1.000
_cell.length_c   1.000
_cell.angle_alpha   90.00
_cell.angle_beta   90.00
_cell.angle_gamma   90.00
#
_symmetry.space_group_name_H-M   'P 1'
#
loop_
_entity.id
_entity.type
_entity.pdbx_description
1 polymer ?
#
loop_
_entity_poly.entity_id
_entity_poly.type
_entity_poly.pdbx_seq_one_letter_code
_entity_poly.pdbx_strand_id
1 'polypeptide(L)'
;MRAVVRRVQRALVRVEGEVVGEIGEGLLVYLGVSGEDDVVDLDWLVPKIAGLRIFDDDEARMNLSLKDRDLDVLVVSQFTLYGNLRKGFRPSF
;
A
#
# COMPACT_ATOMS: atom_id res chain seq x y z
N MET A 1 -4.54 11.49 -1.72
CA MET A 1 -3.76 10.23 -1.71
C MET A 1 -4.61 9.05 -2.09
N ARG A 2 -4.04 8.14 -2.79
CA ARG A 2 -4.64 6.85 -3.12
C ARG A 2 -3.67 5.74 -2.73
N ALA A 3 -4.20 4.65 -2.20
CA ALA A 3 -3.39 3.49 -1.86
C ALA A 3 -4.05 2.21 -2.36
N VAL A 4 -3.26 1.33 -2.92
CA VAL A 4 -3.64 -0.05 -3.20
C VAL A 4 -2.84 -0.92 -2.24
N VAL A 5 -3.54 -1.72 -1.45
CA VAL A 5 -2.96 -2.52 -0.37
C VAL A 5 -3.08 -3.99 -0.72
N ARG A 6 -1.97 -4.72 -0.64
CA ARG A 6 -1.93 -6.15 -0.90
C ARG A 6 -1.25 -6.89 0.25
N ARG A 7 -1.88 -7.96 0.72
CA ARG A 7 -1.25 -8.89 1.66
C ARG A 7 -0.21 -9.71 0.92
N VAL A 8 0.99 -9.82 1.50
CA VAL A 8 2.09 -10.60 0.92
C VAL A 8 2.75 -11.46 1.96
N GLN A 9 3.33 -12.57 1.55
CA GLN A 9 4.22 -13.38 2.39
C GLN A 9 5.66 -12.90 2.27
N ARG A 10 5.98 -12.26 1.17
CA ARG A 10 7.27 -11.64 0.90
C ARG A 10 7.09 -10.62 -0.23
N ALA A 11 7.78 -9.50 -0.13
CA ALA A 11 7.85 -8.53 -1.21
C ALA A 11 9.22 -7.88 -1.22
N LEU A 12 9.68 -7.51 -2.41
CA LEU A 12 10.93 -6.76 -2.57
C LEU A 12 10.82 -5.79 -3.75
N VAL A 13 11.61 -4.73 -3.69
CA VAL A 13 11.75 -3.77 -4.77
C VAL A 13 13.21 -3.74 -5.22
N ARG A 14 13.41 -3.87 -6.52
CA ARG A 14 14.73 -3.74 -7.15
C ARG A 14 14.78 -2.49 -8.01
N VAL A 15 15.90 -1.81 -7.95
CA VAL A 15 16.22 -0.70 -8.85
C VAL A 15 17.58 -0.98 -9.44
N GLU A 16 17.65 -1.02 -10.78
CA GLU A 16 18.89 -1.31 -11.51
C GLU A 16 19.58 -2.61 -11.05
N GLY A 17 18.78 -3.63 -10.75
CA GLY A 17 19.29 -4.94 -10.33
C GLY A 17 19.60 -5.05 -8.83
N GLU A 18 19.50 -3.97 -8.07
CA GLU A 18 19.75 -3.97 -6.62
C GLU A 18 18.46 -3.95 -5.84
N VAL A 19 18.40 -4.73 -4.75
CA VAL A 19 17.26 -4.72 -3.81
C VAL A 19 17.37 -3.47 -2.94
N VAL A 20 16.39 -2.58 -3.05
CA VAL A 20 16.32 -1.33 -2.28
C VAL A 20 15.31 -1.39 -1.15
N GLY A 21 14.46 -2.41 -1.14
CA GLY A 21 13.51 -2.66 -0.05
C GLY A 21 13.04 -4.10 -0.08
N GLU A 22 12.86 -4.70 1.07
CA GLU A 22 12.38 -6.08 1.21
C GLU A 22 11.67 -6.27 2.54
N ILE A 23 10.56 -7.01 2.50
CA ILE A 23 9.82 -7.43 3.71
C ILE A 23 9.49 -8.93 3.62
N GLY A 24 9.25 -9.55 4.77
CA GLY A 24 8.60 -10.85 4.87
C GLY A 24 7.09 -10.69 4.80
N GLU A 25 6.36 -11.39 5.66
CA GLU A 25 4.90 -11.28 5.71
C GLU A 25 4.47 -9.86 6.11
N GLY A 26 3.49 -9.33 5.42
CA GLY A 26 3.00 -7.99 5.70
C GLY A 26 2.13 -7.42 4.59
N LEU A 27 2.23 -6.10 4.41
CA LEU A 27 1.51 -5.38 3.36
C LEU A 27 2.48 -4.75 2.37
N LEU A 28 2.16 -4.94 1.10
CA LEU A 28 2.72 -4.13 0.01
C LEU A 28 1.70 -3.02 -0.29
N VAL A 29 2.14 -1.78 -0.20
CA VAL A 29 1.29 -0.61 -0.42
C VAL A 29 1.81 0.18 -1.60
N TYR A 30 0.99 0.30 -2.64
CA TYR A 30 1.24 1.24 -3.73
C TYR A 30 0.57 2.55 -3.37
N LEU A 31 1.36 3.61 -3.23
CA LEU A 31 0.89 4.92 -2.79
C LEU A 31 0.99 5.95 -3.90
N GLY A 32 -0.15 6.52 -4.27
CA GLY A 32 -0.23 7.67 -5.15
C GLY A 32 -0.45 8.95 -4.35
N VAL A 33 0.39 9.95 -4.60
CA VAL A 33 0.28 11.27 -3.97
C VAL A 33 0.00 12.28 -5.07
N SER A 34 -1.04 13.10 -4.91
CA SER A 34 -1.32 14.20 -5.83
C SER A 34 -0.76 15.52 -5.28
N GLY A 35 -0.64 16.54 -6.16
CA GLY A 35 -0.18 17.85 -5.74
C GLY A 35 -1.13 18.60 -4.80
N GLU A 36 -2.37 18.10 -4.65
CA GLU A 36 -3.39 18.67 -3.76
C GLU A 36 -3.37 18.02 -2.37
N ASP A 37 -2.61 16.95 -2.18
CA ASP A 37 -2.50 16.25 -0.90
C ASP A 37 -1.62 17.01 0.08
N ASP A 38 -1.96 16.88 1.36
CA ASP A 38 -1.18 17.48 2.44
C ASP A 38 -1.04 16.52 3.64
N VAL A 39 -0.50 17.02 4.73
CA VAL A 39 -0.26 16.25 5.97
C VAL A 39 -1.56 15.69 6.55
N VAL A 40 -2.68 16.36 6.38
CA VAL A 40 -4.00 15.90 6.88
C VAL A 40 -4.39 14.60 6.19
N ASP A 41 -4.16 14.49 4.88
CA ASP A 41 -4.43 13.26 4.12
C ASP A 41 -3.56 12.11 4.60
N LEU A 42 -2.29 12.39 4.85
CA LEU A 42 -1.34 11.41 5.37
C LEU A 42 -1.74 10.94 6.77
N ASP A 43 -2.10 11.87 7.66
CA ASP A 43 -2.51 11.58 9.03
C ASP A 43 -3.79 10.74 9.08
N TRP A 44 -4.64 10.83 8.06
CA TRP A 44 -5.81 9.98 7.93
C TRP A 44 -5.44 8.58 7.41
N LEU A 45 -4.59 8.51 6.40
CA LEU A 45 -4.30 7.28 5.66
C LEU A 45 -3.39 6.32 6.45
N VAL A 46 -2.35 6.82 7.10
CA VAL A 46 -1.37 5.98 7.81
C VAL A 46 -2.00 5.13 8.92
N PRO A 47 -2.80 5.71 9.86
CA PRO A 47 -3.47 4.90 10.87
C PRO A 47 -4.49 3.94 10.26
N LYS A 48 -5.13 4.33 9.17
CA LYS A 48 -6.10 3.50 8.46
C LYS A 48 -5.44 2.22 7.93
N ILE A 49 -4.31 2.35 7.26
CA ILE A 49 -3.57 1.21 6.71
C ILE A 49 -3.05 0.31 7.85
N ALA A 50 -2.46 0.91 8.88
CA ALA A 50 -1.92 0.16 10.02
C ALA A 50 -3.00 -0.59 10.80
N GLY A 51 -4.22 -0.08 10.81
CA GLY A 51 -5.35 -0.65 11.54
C GLY A 51 -6.29 -1.50 10.70
N LEU A 52 -6.09 -1.63 9.39
CA LEU A 52 -6.94 -2.49 8.55
C LEU A 52 -6.92 -3.93 9.05
N ARG A 53 -8.10 -4.47 9.31
CA ARG A 53 -8.29 -5.81 9.87
C ARG A 53 -8.41 -6.84 8.76
N ILE A 54 -7.35 -7.00 7.98
CA ILE A 54 -7.32 -7.82 6.76
C ILE A 54 -6.44 -9.06 6.87
N PHE A 55 -5.85 -9.33 8.03
CA PHE A 55 -5.13 -10.57 8.29
C PHE A 55 -6.03 -11.55 9.03
N ASP A 56 -5.91 -12.81 8.68
CA ASP A 56 -6.75 -13.85 9.25
C ASP A 56 -6.43 -14.09 10.73
N ASP A 57 -7.48 -14.27 11.52
CA ASP A 57 -7.39 -14.75 12.89
C ASP A 57 -7.38 -16.28 12.96
N ASP A 58 -7.42 -16.84 14.16
CA ASP A 58 -7.41 -18.30 14.38
C ASP A 58 -8.63 -19.02 13.77
N GLU A 59 -9.69 -18.27 13.44
CA GLU A 59 -10.90 -18.80 12.81
C GLU A 59 -10.92 -18.59 11.29
N ALA A 60 -9.78 -18.21 10.70
CA ALA A 60 -9.61 -17.90 9.28
C ALA A 60 -10.52 -16.75 8.79
N ARG A 61 -10.81 -15.78 9.68
CA ARG A 61 -11.58 -14.58 9.35
C ARG A 61 -10.67 -13.36 9.32
N MET A 62 -10.90 -12.46 8.37
CA MET A 62 -10.21 -11.17 8.34
C MET A 62 -10.55 -10.37 9.58
N ASN A 63 -9.64 -10.27 10.51
CA ASN A 63 -9.88 -9.66 11.81
C ASN A 63 -8.67 -8.95 12.41
N LEU A 64 -7.46 -9.37 12.07
CA LEU A 64 -6.24 -8.83 12.64
C LEU A 64 -5.61 -7.77 11.74
N SER A 65 -4.99 -6.76 12.35
CA SER A 65 -4.27 -5.70 11.66
C SER A 65 -2.76 -5.96 11.64
N LEU A 66 -2.02 -5.11 10.91
CA LEU A 66 -0.55 -5.09 10.99
C LEU A 66 -0.05 -4.97 12.42
N LYS A 67 -0.68 -4.07 13.19
CA LYS A 67 -0.29 -3.83 14.59
C LYS A 67 -0.54 -5.04 15.48
N ASP A 68 -1.64 -5.74 15.27
CA ASP A 68 -1.99 -6.92 16.06
C ASP A 68 -0.98 -8.04 15.87
N ARG A 69 -0.45 -8.18 14.65
CA ARG A 69 0.49 -9.25 14.30
C ARG A 69 1.95 -8.80 14.23
N ASP A 70 2.22 -7.51 14.43
CA ASP A 70 3.56 -6.93 14.33
C ASP A 70 4.25 -7.28 13.00
N LEU A 71 3.57 -7.02 11.90
CA LEU A 71 4.04 -7.31 10.55
C LEU A 71 4.63 -6.07 9.87
N ASP A 72 5.31 -6.29 8.75
CA ASP A 72 6.01 -5.26 8.01
C ASP A 72 5.15 -4.61 6.93
N VAL A 73 5.57 -3.43 6.49
CA VAL A 73 4.97 -2.71 5.35
C VAL A 73 6.07 -2.31 4.38
N LEU A 74 5.86 -2.58 3.10
CA LEU A 74 6.67 -2.04 2.03
C LEU A 74 5.83 -1.05 1.22
N VAL A 75 6.25 0.21 1.19
CA VAL A 75 5.54 1.28 0.48
C VAL A 75 6.28 1.60 -0.80
N VAL A 76 5.54 1.57 -1.92
CA VAL A 76 6.05 1.91 -3.24
C VAL A 76 5.27 3.10 -3.78
N SER A 77 5.96 4.16 -4.14
CA SER A 77 5.34 5.32 -4.78
C SER A 77 4.87 4.95 -6.18
N GLN A 78 3.60 5.26 -6.50
CA GLN A 78 2.97 4.86 -7.77
C GLN A 78 2.01 5.94 -8.26
N PHE A 79 2.51 6.90 -9.05
CA PHE A 79 1.68 7.99 -9.59
C PHE A 79 0.61 7.51 -10.56
N THR A 80 0.78 6.36 -11.20
CA THR A 80 -0.17 5.78 -12.16
C THR A 80 -1.52 5.41 -11.53
N LEU A 81 -1.63 5.40 -10.20
CA LEU A 81 -2.92 5.25 -9.51
C LEU A 81 -3.89 6.40 -9.83
N TYR A 82 -3.40 7.53 -10.34
CA TYR A 82 -4.21 8.65 -10.79
C TYR A 82 -4.49 8.64 -12.29
N GLY A 83 -4.17 7.56 -12.98
CA GLY A 83 -4.46 7.42 -14.39
C GLY A 83 -5.95 7.53 -14.68
N ASN A 84 -6.34 8.46 -15.57
CA ASN A 84 -7.71 8.69 -15.99
C ASN A 84 -7.93 8.10 -17.38
N LEU A 85 -8.89 7.20 -17.51
CA LEU A 85 -9.19 6.49 -18.76
C LEU A 85 -10.52 6.94 -19.40
N ARG A 86 -11.08 8.07 -18.99
CA ARG A 86 -12.38 8.55 -19.49
C ARG A 86 -12.38 8.83 -20.98
N LYS A 87 -11.25 9.22 -21.57
CA LYS A 87 -11.12 9.63 -22.98
C LYS A 87 -10.41 8.62 -23.86
N GLY A 88 -10.49 7.33 -23.55
CA GLY A 88 -9.90 6.28 -24.37
C GLY A 88 -8.99 5.35 -23.57
N PHE A 89 -8.02 4.77 -24.27
CA PHE A 89 -7.18 3.71 -23.70
C PHE A 89 -5.83 4.21 -23.16
N ARG A 90 -5.49 5.47 -23.39
CA ARG A 90 -4.28 6.07 -22.83
C ARG A 90 -4.62 6.77 -21.52
N PRO A 91 -3.97 6.41 -20.40
CA PRO A 91 -4.22 7.09 -19.14
C PRO A 91 -3.74 8.55 -19.21
N SER A 92 -4.52 9.41 -18.60
CA SER A 92 -4.22 10.83 -18.44
C SER A 92 -3.95 11.12 -16.96
N PHE A 93 -2.95 11.92 -16.70
CA PHE A 93 -2.54 12.32 -15.35
C PHE A 93 -2.67 13.87 -15.20
#